data_74156d02f2e390f8f2361aa177f5eb37
#
_entry.id   74156d02f2e390f8f2361aa177f5eb37
#
_cell.length_a   1.000
_cell.length_b   1.000
_cell.length_c   1.000
_cell.angle_alpha   90.00
_cell.angle_beta   90.00
_cell.angle_gamma   90.00
#
_symmetry.space_group_name_H-M   'P 1'
#
loop_
_entity.id
_entity.type
_entity.pdbx_description
1 polymer ?
#
loop_
_entity_poly.entity_id
_entity_poly.type
_entity_poly.pdbx_seq_one_letter_code
_entity_poly.pdbx_strand_id
1 'polypeptide(L)'
;AEYGGEMLYINKSKKHPMWSMEYHRDEGLRKYWDEQSYPYHKEGDGPLYRGKPAFEYNHNMDTFAASMVERWFEYWQERPGTGKRVSDGGTKIIFSDTNTHHRGEANYRSSGVTDAMRIPKDAFFAHQVMWNGWVSPEKDATYIVGHWNYKPGTIKQTEYVVSTGDEVELFVNGKSLGMGERSNQWLFTWKNVPFEAGKIEAVAYTYDKSDKKSKDAKTKKETSRYAIETAGKPHHIKLTSIQNPEGFKADGADMALIQVEVVDKQGRRCPLDNRTIHFNYQGEMEWIGGLATPNKETQKA
;
A
#
# COMPACT_ATOMS: atom_id res chain seq x y z
N ALA A 1 16.15 25.10 -13.24
CA ALA A 1 15.67 23.80 -12.79
C ALA A 1 16.02 22.75 -13.86
N GLU A 2 16.42 21.58 -13.43
CA GLU A 2 16.67 20.43 -14.30
C GLU A 2 15.57 19.42 -14.11
N TYR A 3 15.18 18.75 -15.17
CA TYR A 3 14.13 17.73 -15.17
C TYR A 3 14.73 16.37 -15.51
N GLY A 4 14.35 15.35 -14.82
CA GLY A 4 14.80 14.00 -15.08
C GLY A 4 13.83 12.94 -14.58
N GLY A 5 13.78 11.82 -15.28
CA GLY A 5 13.13 10.61 -14.77
C GLY A 5 14.00 9.92 -13.73
N GLU A 6 13.40 9.09 -12.90
CA GLU A 6 14.11 8.31 -11.86
C GLU A 6 15.28 7.50 -12.42
N MET A 7 15.14 7.04 -13.65
CA MET A 7 16.18 6.27 -14.34
C MET A 7 17.33 7.08 -14.91
N LEU A 8 17.15 8.38 -14.96
CA LEU A 8 18.11 9.29 -15.57
C LEU A 8 18.72 10.16 -14.48
N TYR A 9 19.26 9.58 -13.43
CA TYR A 9 20.07 10.31 -12.43
C TYR A 9 21.26 11.03 -13.05
N ILE A 10 20.94 11.83 -14.05
CA ILE A 10 21.93 12.54 -14.84
C ILE A 10 22.22 13.90 -14.21
N ASN A 11 21.44 14.28 -13.19
CA ASN A 11 21.71 15.54 -12.53
C ASN A 11 23.08 15.52 -11.87
N LYS A 12 24.05 16.06 -12.60
CA LYS A 12 25.41 16.27 -12.13
C LYS A 12 25.57 17.63 -11.42
N SER A 13 24.55 18.47 -11.49
CA SER A 13 24.59 19.76 -10.86
C SER A 13 24.38 19.66 -9.36
N LYS A 14 25.26 20.27 -8.59
CA LYS A 14 25.10 20.45 -7.15
C LYS A 14 24.52 21.84 -6.82
N LYS A 15 24.21 22.64 -7.82
CA LYS A 15 23.82 24.05 -7.66
C LYS A 15 22.38 24.32 -8.09
N HIS A 16 21.83 23.50 -8.97
CA HIS A 16 20.49 23.72 -9.51
C HIS A 16 19.52 22.70 -8.93
N PRO A 17 18.32 23.16 -8.54
CA PRO A 17 17.26 22.25 -8.10
C PRO A 17 16.88 21.27 -9.21
N MET A 18 16.59 20.05 -8.83
CA MET A 18 16.10 19.01 -9.74
C MET A 18 14.67 18.60 -9.36
N TRP A 19 13.82 18.57 -10.35
CA TRP A 19 12.49 17.98 -10.24
C TRP A 19 12.48 16.62 -10.94
N SER A 20 12.13 15.55 -10.21
CA SER A 20 11.94 14.24 -10.83
C SER A 20 10.55 14.16 -11.43
N MET A 21 10.48 13.97 -12.74
CA MET A 21 9.22 13.84 -13.46
C MET A 21 8.61 12.45 -13.34
N GLU A 22 9.42 11.47 -12.97
CA GLU A 22 9.03 10.08 -12.87
C GLU A 22 9.86 9.38 -11.81
N TYR A 23 9.26 9.01 -10.69
CA TYR A 23 9.95 8.21 -9.70
C TYR A 23 9.07 7.05 -9.22
N HIS A 24 9.71 5.99 -8.71
CA HIS A 24 9.10 4.76 -8.21
C HIS A 24 8.12 4.11 -9.19
N ARG A 25 8.67 3.53 -10.23
CA ARG A 25 7.93 2.83 -11.29
C ARG A 25 7.70 1.35 -11.05
N ASP A 26 8.11 0.84 -9.91
CA ASP A 26 7.93 -0.55 -9.52
C ASP A 26 6.45 -0.93 -9.55
N GLU A 27 6.18 -2.20 -9.70
CA GLU A 27 4.85 -2.72 -9.88
C GLU A 27 4.45 -3.56 -8.68
N GLY A 28 3.23 -3.44 -8.24
CA GLY A 28 2.66 -4.22 -7.16
C GLY A 28 1.19 -4.44 -7.38
N LEU A 29 0.72 -5.62 -7.11
CA LEU A 29 -0.69 -5.96 -7.26
C LEU A 29 -1.54 -5.24 -6.22
N ARG A 30 -2.83 -5.30 -6.39
CA ARG A 30 -3.75 -4.66 -5.50
C ARG A 30 -3.90 -5.43 -4.20
N LYS A 31 -4.48 -4.77 -3.21
CA LYS A 31 -4.67 -5.22 -1.83
C LYS A 31 -5.08 -6.68 -1.69
N TYR A 32 -4.47 -7.38 -0.72
CA TYR A 32 -4.67 -8.77 -0.32
C TYR A 32 -4.06 -9.83 -1.23
N TRP A 33 -3.06 -9.49 -2.02
CA TRP A 33 -2.35 -10.46 -2.83
C TRP A 33 -0.89 -10.53 -2.44
N ASP A 34 -0.58 -11.58 -1.76
CA ASP A 34 0.75 -11.97 -1.31
C ASP A 34 1.00 -13.46 -1.59
N GLU A 35 2.13 -13.96 -1.19
CA GLU A 35 2.48 -15.36 -1.37
C GLU A 35 1.63 -16.34 -0.57
N GLN A 36 0.93 -15.87 0.46
CA GLN A 36 0.16 -16.68 1.41
C GLN A 36 -1.34 -16.66 1.12
N SER A 37 -1.79 -15.71 0.31
CA SER A 37 -3.21 -15.48 0.03
C SER A 37 -3.52 -15.70 -1.44
N TYR A 38 -4.69 -16.29 -1.74
CA TYR A 38 -5.13 -16.45 -3.12
C TYR A 38 -5.18 -15.08 -3.82
N PRO A 39 -4.65 -14.94 -5.04
CA PRO A 39 -4.14 -15.96 -5.96
C PRO A 39 -2.67 -16.36 -5.78
N TYR A 40 -2.06 -16.18 -4.63
CA TYR A 40 -0.69 -16.59 -4.30
C TYR A 40 0.37 -15.92 -5.18
N HIS A 41 0.32 -14.62 -5.26
CA HIS A 41 1.30 -13.85 -6.02
C HIS A 41 2.67 -13.91 -5.34
N LYS A 42 3.66 -14.37 -6.08
CA LYS A 42 5.04 -14.41 -5.59
C LYS A 42 5.75 -13.09 -5.85
N GLU A 43 6.65 -12.76 -4.95
CA GLU A 43 7.57 -11.66 -5.15
C GLU A 43 8.34 -11.85 -6.45
N GLY A 44 8.41 -10.79 -7.27
CA GLY A 44 9.04 -10.84 -8.58
C GLY A 44 8.13 -11.22 -9.74
N ASP A 45 6.97 -11.85 -9.47
CA ASP A 45 6.00 -12.17 -10.52
C ASP A 45 5.26 -10.91 -10.97
N GLY A 46 4.99 -10.81 -12.27
CA GLY A 46 4.26 -9.68 -12.83
C GLY A 46 4.60 -9.38 -14.27
N PRO A 47 4.34 -8.16 -14.71
CA PRO A 47 4.60 -7.74 -16.08
C PRO A 47 6.06 -7.90 -16.50
N LEU A 48 6.27 -8.30 -17.75
CA LEU A 48 7.59 -8.29 -18.33
C LEU A 48 8.07 -6.84 -18.53
N TYR A 49 9.38 -6.65 -18.48
CA TYR A 49 10.03 -5.40 -18.86
C TYR A 49 10.94 -5.63 -20.05
N ARG A 50 10.60 -5.04 -21.19
CA ARG A 50 11.31 -5.22 -22.46
C ARG A 50 11.48 -6.69 -22.85
N GLY A 51 10.40 -7.47 -22.71
CA GLY A 51 10.36 -8.88 -23.07
C GLY A 51 11.04 -9.83 -22.09
N LYS A 52 11.49 -9.34 -20.93
CA LYS A 52 12.18 -10.15 -19.92
C LYS A 52 11.46 -10.08 -18.58
N PRO A 53 11.51 -11.14 -17.76
CA PRO A 53 11.07 -11.09 -16.38
C PRO A 53 11.71 -9.94 -15.63
N ALA A 54 10.88 -9.16 -14.93
CA ALA A 54 11.30 -7.94 -14.25
C ALA A 54 11.25 -8.13 -12.73
N PHE A 55 11.89 -9.17 -12.22
CA PHE A 55 11.86 -9.59 -10.84
C PHE A 55 12.22 -8.49 -9.83
N GLU A 56 13.08 -7.56 -10.23
CA GLU A 56 13.52 -6.43 -9.38
C GLU A 56 12.46 -5.33 -9.25
N TYR A 57 11.47 -5.33 -10.14
CA TYR A 57 10.45 -4.27 -10.21
C TYR A 57 9.05 -4.76 -9.84
N ASN A 58 8.85 -6.07 -9.83
CA ASN A 58 7.56 -6.67 -9.53
C ASN A 58 7.53 -7.11 -8.06
N HIS A 59 6.59 -6.58 -7.32
CA HIS A 59 6.44 -6.84 -5.90
C HIS A 59 5.09 -7.47 -5.61
N ASN A 60 5.01 -8.21 -4.53
CA ASN A 60 3.72 -8.47 -3.93
C ASN A 60 3.23 -7.19 -3.22
N MET A 61 2.06 -7.26 -2.65
CA MET A 61 1.39 -6.11 -2.05
C MET A 61 2.19 -5.45 -0.92
N ASP A 62 2.78 -6.26 -0.05
CA ASP A 62 3.46 -5.81 1.15
C ASP A 62 4.77 -5.11 0.83
N THR A 63 5.58 -5.75 0.01
CA THR A 63 6.88 -5.24 -0.39
C THR A 63 6.75 -4.03 -1.32
N PHE A 64 5.68 -3.96 -2.12
CA PHE A 64 5.39 -2.75 -2.88
C PHE A 64 5.13 -1.55 -1.97
N ALA A 65 4.33 -1.73 -0.93
CA ALA A 65 4.06 -0.66 0.04
C ALA A 65 5.33 -0.24 0.80
N ALA A 66 6.14 -1.21 1.23
CA ALA A 66 7.40 -0.95 1.91
C ALA A 66 8.39 -0.20 1.00
N SER A 67 8.60 -0.67 -0.22
CA SER A 67 9.51 -0.05 -1.18
C SER A 67 9.08 1.38 -1.56
N MET A 68 7.77 1.63 -1.60
CA MET A 68 7.23 2.97 -1.80
C MET A 68 7.69 3.95 -0.72
N VAL A 69 7.58 3.55 0.55
CA VAL A 69 7.98 4.38 1.68
C VAL A 69 9.49 4.61 1.70
N GLU A 70 10.27 3.55 1.51
CA GLU A 70 11.73 3.61 1.52
C GLU A 70 12.27 4.52 0.42
N ARG A 71 11.85 4.31 -0.82
CA ARG A 71 12.35 5.06 -1.96
C ARG A 71 11.95 6.52 -1.95
N TRP A 72 10.75 6.85 -1.52
CA TRP A 72 10.35 8.23 -1.33
C TRP A 72 11.22 8.94 -0.31
N PHE A 73 11.44 8.30 0.81
CA PHE A 73 12.22 8.87 1.87
C PHE A 73 13.67 9.09 1.43
N GLU A 74 14.30 8.09 0.81
CA GLU A 74 15.65 8.19 0.27
C GLU A 74 15.75 9.29 -0.79
N TYR A 75 14.79 9.35 -1.69
CA TYR A 75 14.73 10.36 -2.74
C TYR A 75 14.70 11.79 -2.15
N TRP A 76 13.89 12.02 -1.14
CA TRP A 76 13.77 13.34 -0.51
C TRP A 76 14.92 13.68 0.43
N GLN A 77 15.67 12.70 0.90
CA GLN A 77 16.90 12.94 1.67
C GLN A 77 18.06 13.47 0.81
N GLU A 78 18.02 13.30 -0.49
CA GLU A 78 19.03 13.84 -1.39
C GLU A 78 18.90 15.36 -1.53
N ARG A 79 19.27 16.07 -0.47
CA ARG A 79 19.14 17.54 -0.37
C ARG A 79 20.42 18.24 -0.81
N PRO A 80 20.36 19.58 -1.00
CA PRO A 80 21.55 20.38 -1.24
C PRO A 80 22.64 20.10 -0.19
N GLY A 81 23.85 19.94 -0.64
CA GLY A 81 25.01 19.69 0.22
C GLY A 81 25.29 18.22 0.52
N THR A 82 24.42 17.28 0.19
CA THR A 82 24.69 15.83 0.34
C THR A 82 25.70 15.30 -0.68
N GLY A 83 25.97 16.07 -1.73
CA GLY A 83 26.89 15.72 -2.80
C GLY A 83 26.27 14.89 -3.92
N LYS A 84 25.04 14.46 -3.79
CA LYS A 84 24.35 13.66 -4.80
C LYS A 84 23.55 14.54 -5.76
N ARG A 85 22.53 15.22 -5.27
CA ARG A 85 21.69 16.12 -6.06
C ARG A 85 20.93 17.12 -5.17
N VAL A 86 20.38 18.13 -5.81
CA VAL A 86 19.47 19.08 -5.17
C VAL A 86 18.07 18.69 -5.58
N SER A 87 17.34 18.02 -4.70
CA SER A 87 15.94 17.66 -4.95
C SER A 87 15.01 18.80 -4.58
N ASP A 88 14.16 19.21 -5.52
CA ASP A 88 13.13 20.24 -5.35
C ASP A 88 11.72 19.63 -5.41
N GLY A 89 11.65 18.34 -5.58
CA GLY A 89 10.42 17.59 -5.62
C GLY A 89 10.35 16.57 -6.74
N GLY A 90 9.21 15.96 -6.89
CA GLY A 90 9.00 14.97 -7.92
C GLY A 90 7.57 14.49 -8.03
N THR A 91 7.31 13.75 -9.09
CA THR A 91 6.02 13.15 -9.39
C THR A 91 6.15 11.64 -9.42
N LYS A 92 5.32 10.96 -8.62
CA LYS A 92 5.26 9.52 -8.67
C LYS A 92 4.58 9.05 -9.96
N ILE A 93 5.15 8.06 -10.60
CA ILE A 93 4.48 7.30 -11.63
C ILE A 93 3.97 5.97 -11.04
N ILE A 94 2.73 5.77 -10.93
CA ILE A 94 1.57 6.59 -11.25
C ILE A 94 0.59 6.55 -10.07
N PHE A 95 -0.43 7.40 -10.07
CA PHE A 95 -1.44 7.38 -9.01
C PHE A 95 -2.33 6.13 -9.10
N SER A 96 -2.78 5.79 -10.29
CA SER A 96 -3.69 4.67 -10.54
C SER A 96 -3.09 3.72 -11.57
N ASP A 97 -3.27 2.41 -11.39
CA ASP A 97 -2.92 1.43 -12.42
C ASP A 97 -3.57 1.80 -13.75
N THR A 98 -2.92 1.39 -14.83
CA THR A 98 -3.43 1.66 -16.18
C THR A 98 -3.46 0.39 -17.01
N ASN A 99 -4.50 0.26 -17.82
CA ASN A 99 -4.67 -0.83 -18.79
C ASN A 99 -4.25 -0.44 -20.21
N THR A 100 -3.69 0.76 -20.39
CA THR A 100 -3.39 1.31 -21.73
C THR A 100 -1.90 1.48 -21.98
N HIS A 101 -1.05 1.22 -21.00
CA HIS A 101 0.38 1.41 -21.15
C HIS A 101 1.04 0.17 -21.76
N HIS A 102 1.17 0.18 -23.07
CA HIS A 102 1.83 -0.89 -23.81
C HIS A 102 3.35 -0.71 -23.80
N ARG A 103 4.07 -1.73 -23.36
CA ARG A 103 5.53 -1.79 -23.44
C ARG A 103 6.04 -2.97 -24.28
N GLY A 104 5.23 -3.41 -25.23
CA GLY A 104 5.53 -4.52 -26.12
C GLY A 104 5.02 -5.90 -25.67
N GLU A 105 4.45 -6.02 -24.45
CA GLU A 105 3.98 -7.30 -23.92
C GLU A 105 2.59 -7.18 -23.31
N ALA A 106 2.51 -6.65 -22.10
CA ALA A 106 1.26 -6.46 -21.38
C ALA A 106 0.71 -5.05 -21.57
N ASN A 107 -0.59 -4.94 -21.75
CA ASN A 107 -1.27 -3.65 -21.91
C ASN A 107 -1.60 -2.99 -20.57
N TYR A 108 -0.97 -3.41 -19.48
CA TYR A 108 -1.26 -2.88 -18.16
C TYR A 108 0.01 -2.55 -17.37
N ARG A 109 -0.14 -1.64 -16.43
CA ARG A 109 0.87 -1.27 -15.45
C ARG A 109 0.23 -1.28 -14.08
N SER A 110 0.91 -1.90 -13.11
CA SER A 110 0.49 -2.00 -11.72
C SER A 110 1.29 -1.10 -10.78
N SER A 111 1.87 -0.02 -11.32
CA SER A 111 2.69 0.92 -10.55
C SER A 111 1.88 1.93 -9.73
N GLY A 112 0.54 1.88 -9.80
CA GLY A 112 -0.34 2.78 -9.07
C GLY A 112 -0.36 2.51 -7.56
N VAL A 113 -0.58 3.55 -6.77
CA VAL A 113 -0.96 3.41 -5.35
C VAL A 113 -2.42 3.00 -5.19
N THR A 114 -3.22 3.19 -6.25
CA THR A 114 -4.57 2.63 -6.39
C THR A 114 -4.59 1.68 -7.57
N ASP A 115 -5.57 0.78 -7.60
CA ASP A 115 -5.79 -0.06 -8.78
C ASP A 115 -6.45 0.74 -9.92
N ALA A 116 -6.71 0.09 -11.07
CA ALA A 116 -7.31 0.73 -12.23
C ALA A 116 -8.74 1.26 -11.98
N MET A 117 -9.42 0.73 -10.98
CA MET A 117 -10.74 1.19 -10.53
C MET A 117 -10.62 2.21 -9.39
N ARG A 118 -9.41 2.71 -9.11
CA ARG A 118 -9.08 3.66 -8.04
C ARG A 118 -9.34 3.17 -6.63
N ILE A 119 -9.40 1.86 -6.43
CA ILE A 119 -9.44 1.27 -5.09
C ILE A 119 -8.03 1.34 -4.50
N PRO A 120 -7.86 1.91 -3.29
CA PRO A 120 -6.56 2.04 -2.66
C PRO A 120 -5.88 0.70 -2.42
N LYS A 121 -4.59 0.63 -2.74
CA LYS A 121 -3.68 -0.44 -2.32
C LYS A 121 -3.06 -0.11 -0.94
N ASP A 122 -2.34 -1.04 -0.35
CA ASP A 122 -1.61 -0.75 0.90
C ASP A 122 -0.59 0.37 0.72
N ALA A 123 0.02 0.47 -0.45
CA ALA A 123 0.93 1.55 -0.80
C ALA A 123 0.28 2.95 -0.70
N PHE A 124 -1.02 3.08 -0.93
CA PHE A 124 -1.74 4.33 -0.74
C PHE A 124 -1.75 4.76 0.74
N PHE A 125 -2.14 3.85 1.62
CA PHE A 125 -2.23 4.14 3.05
C PHE A 125 -0.85 4.30 3.69
N ALA A 126 0.11 3.47 3.30
CA ALA A 126 1.50 3.58 3.75
C ALA A 126 2.09 4.95 3.36
N HIS A 127 1.88 5.36 2.11
CA HIS A 127 2.31 6.67 1.62
C HIS A 127 1.59 7.82 2.35
N GLN A 128 0.29 7.68 2.63
CA GLN A 128 -0.46 8.68 3.38
C GLN A 128 0.10 8.89 4.79
N VAL A 129 0.42 7.81 5.52
CA VAL A 129 1.03 7.89 6.85
C VAL A 129 2.40 8.58 6.78
N MET A 130 3.26 8.15 5.87
CA MET A 130 4.57 8.75 5.65
C MET A 130 4.45 10.25 5.34
N TRP A 131 3.55 10.60 4.42
CA TRP A 131 3.35 11.98 4.00
C TRP A 131 2.82 12.85 5.13
N ASN A 132 1.88 12.35 5.93
CA ASN A 132 1.40 13.04 7.11
C ASN A 132 2.55 13.36 8.08
N GLY A 133 3.38 12.38 8.41
CA GLY A 133 4.53 12.57 9.28
C GLY A 133 5.54 13.58 8.76
N TRP A 134 5.50 13.89 7.49
CA TRP A 134 6.41 14.83 6.84
C TRP A 134 5.85 16.24 6.71
N VAL A 135 4.61 16.33 6.24
CA VAL A 135 3.94 17.60 5.88
C VAL A 135 3.06 18.12 7.00
N SER A 136 2.51 17.22 7.79
CA SER A 136 1.62 17.53 8.92
C SER A 136 2.07 16.75 10.16
N PRO A 137 3.24 17.07 10.71
CA PRO A 137 3.87 16.29 11.80
C PRO A 137 3.06 16.27 13.10
N GLU A 138 2.02 17.08 13.19
CA GLU A 138 1.04 17.06 14.27
C GLU A 138 0.00 15.94 14.15
N LYS A 139 -0.05 15.27 13.00
CA LYS A 139 -0.97 14.16 12.75
C LYS A 139 -0.26 12.84 12.97
N ASP A 140 -0.49 12.28 14.13
CA ASP A 140 -0.03 10.94 14.43
C ASP A 140 -0.83 9.89 13.65
N ALA A 141 -0.14 8.96 13.02
CA ALA A 141 -0.75 7.87 12.26
C ALA A 141 0.10 6.61 12.28
N THR A 142 -0.57 5.47 12.23
CA THR A 142 0.04 4.14 12.12
C THR A 142 -0.79 3.29 11.19
N TYR A 143 -0.14 2.46 10.38
CA TYR A 143 -0.78 1.55 9.43
C TYR A 143 -0.01 0.24 9.36
N ILE A 144 -0.70 -0.88 9.62
CA ILE A 144 -0.17 -2.23 9.38
C ILE A 144 -0.38 -2.55 7.91
N VAL A 145 0.68 -2.94 7.21
CA VAL A 145 0.63 -3.28 5.80
C VAL A 145 0.08 -4.70 5.63
N GLY A 146 -0.88 -4.87 4.73
CA GLY A 146 -1.44 -6.17 4.43
C GLY A 146 -2.72 -6.50 5.18
N HIS A 147 -2.90 -7.80 5.44
CA HIS A 147 -4.05 -8.33 6.17
C HIS A 147 -3.60 -9.34 7.22
N TRP A 148 -4.54 -9.74 8.08
CA TRP A 148 -4.27 -10.74 9.11
C TRP A 148 -5.23 -11.95 8.97
N ASN A 149 -5.18 -12.58 7.76
CA ASN A 149 -6.01 -13.74 7.41
C ASN A 149 -5.18 -14.74 6.63
N TYR A 150 -4.59 -15.69 7.33
CA TYR A 150 -3.74 -16.72 6.75
C TYR A 150 -4.21 -18.11 7.15
N LYS A 151 -3.61 -19.13 6.56
CA LYS A 151 -3.82 -20.52 6.99
C LYS A 151 -3.12 -20.74 8.34
N PRO A 152 -3.69 -21.57 9.21
CA PRO A 152 -3.01 -21.97 10.44
C PRO A 152 -1.60 -22.51 10.16
N GLY A 153 -0.63 -22.10 10.98
CA GLY A 153 0.78 -22.48 10.81
C GLY A 153 1.57 -21.61 9.83
N THR A 154 0.95 -20.62 9.18
CA THR A 154 1.66 -19.63 8.37
C THR A 154 2.63 -18.82 9.24
N ILE A 155 3.84 -18.62 8.74
CA ILE A 155 4.82 -17.69 9.30
C ILE A 155 5.01 -16.58 8.28
N LYS A 156 4.60 -15.36 8.62
CA LYS A 156 4.83 -14.20 7.78
C LYS A 156 6.30 -13.79 7.91
N GLN A 157 7.03 -13.85 6.82
CA GLN A 157 8.48 -13.62 6.80
C GLN A 157 8.84 -12.21 7.25
N THR A 158 8.05 -11.23 6.85
CA THR A 158 8.21 -9.85 7.29
C THR A 158 6.84 -9.21 7.46
N GLU A 159 6.60 -8.67 8.64
CA GLU A 159 5.48 -7.78 8.91
C GLU A 159 5.96 -6.34 8.86
N TYR A 160 5.22 -5.49 8.15
CA TYR A 160 5.55 -4.09 7.95
C TYR A 160 4.52 -3.20 8.60
N VAL A 161 5.01 -2.20 9.30
CA VAL A 161 4.16 -1.12 9.85
C VAL A 161 4.76 0.21 9.44
N VAL A 162 3.93 1.09 8.90
CA VAL A 162 4.30 2.49 8.62
C VAL A 162 3.73 3.36 9.72
N SER A 163 4.56 4.18 10.33
CA SER A 163 4.15 5.01 11.47
C SER A 163 4.93 6.32 11.54
N THR A 164 4.26 7.34 12.10
CA THR A 164 4.87 8.64 12.45
C THR A 164 5.57 8.61 13.81
N GLY A 165 5.40 7.54 14.60
CA GLY A 165 6.02 7.40 15.92
C GLY A 165 7.53 7.24 15.88
N ASP A 166 8.17 7.45 17.02
CA ASP A 166 9.61 7.21 17.21
C ASP A 166 9.89 5.70 17.37
N GLU A 167 8.95 4.95 17.96
CA GLU A 167 8.97 3.50 18.13
C GLU A 167 7.59 2.91 17.89
N VAL A 168 7.55 1.65 17.49
CA VAL A 168 6.31 0.90 17.33
C VAL A 168 6.45 -0.47 17.98
N GLU A 169 5.44 -0.87 18.76
CA GLU A 169 5.31 -2.18 19.34
C GLU A 169 4.19 -2.95 18.67
N LEU A 170 4.44 -4.21 18.32
CA LEU A 170 3.47 -5.08 17.67
C LEU A 170 2.91 -6.10 18.67
N PHE A 171 1.62 -6.32 18.58
CA PHE A 171 0.92 -7.29 19.42
C PHE A 171 0.11 -8.26 18.56
N VAL A 172 0.10 -9.52 18.94
CA VAL A 172 -0.82 -10.52 18.42
C VAL A 172 -1.64 -11.08 19.58
N ASN A 173 -2.95 -10.94 19.51
CA ASN A 173 -3.88 -11.34 20.57
C ASN A 173 -3.52 -10.80 21.96
N GLY A 174 -3.01 -9.57 22.02
CA GLY A 174 -2.56 -8.90 23.24
C GLY A 174 -1.16 -9.31 23.73
N LYS A 175 -0.52 -10.27 23.10
CA LYS A 175 0.86 -10.65 23.40
C LYS A 175 1.83 -9.80 22.59
N SER A 176 2.72 -9.09 23.26
CA SER A 176 3.76 -8.29 22.62
C SER A 176 4.76 -9.17 21.86
N LEU A 177 5.07 -8.76 20.65
CA LEU A 177 6.18 -9.26 19.85
C LEU A 177 7.42 -8.36 19.94
N GLY A 178 7.36 -7.34 20.80
CA GLY A 178 8.43 -6.37 21.00
C GLY A 178 8.40 -5.20 20.02
N MET A 179 9.41 -4.36 20.14
CA MET A 179 9.59 -3.21 19.26
C MET A 179 10.07 -3.64 17.89
N GLY A 180 9.52 -3.01 16.85
CA GLY A 180 9.97 -3.21 15.48
C GLY A 180 11.35 -2.62 15.21
N GLU A 181 12.10 -3.27 14.35
CA GLU A 181 13.29 -2.67 13.77
C GLU A 181 12.88 -1.50 12.88
N ARG A 182 13.39 -0.32 13.16
CA ARG A 182 13.18 0.86 12.31
C ARG A 182 14.10 0.76 11.10
N SER A 183 13.61 0.13 10.05
CA SER A 183 14.36 -0.12 8.81
C SER A 183 14.47 1.12 7.92
N ASN A 184 13.55 2.07 8.10
CA ASN A 184 13.55 3.37 7.44
C ASN A 184 12.89 4.39 8.36
N GLN A 185 12.92 5.71 8.02
CA GLN A 185 12.35 6.78 8.85
C GLN A 185 10.90 6.50 9.31
N TRP A 186 10.09 5.92 8.45
CA TRP A 186 8.67 5.71 8.67
C TRP A 186 8.29 4.21 8.71
N LEU A 187 9.26 3.31 8.47
CA LEU A 187 9.02 1.89 8.31
C LEU A 187 9.63 1.09 9.46
N PHE A 188 8.78 0.27 10.07
CA PHE A 188 9.12 -0.64 11.16
C PHE A 188 8.85 -2.07 10.72
N THR A 189 9.75 -3.00 11.04
CA THR A 189 9.67 -4.39 10.58
C THR A 189 9.84 -5.39 11.72
N TRP A 190 9.12 -6.51 11.59
CA TRP A 190 9.28 -7.72 12.40
C TRP A 190 9.51 -8.89 11.47
N LYS A 191 10.40 -9.79 11.84
CA LYS A 191 10.73 -10.98 11.06
C LYS A 191 10.08 -12.22 11.65
N ASN A 192 9.67 -13.16 10.75
CA ASN A 192 9.16 -14.47 11.10
C ASN A 192 7.98 -14.43 12.09
N VAL A 193 6.99 -13.59 11.81
CA VAL A 193 5.82 -13.42 12.67
C VAL A 193 4.86 -14.61 12.47
N PRO A 194 4.65 -15.45 13.51
CA PRO A 194 3.71 -16.55 13.39
C PRO A 194 2.27 -16.02 13.35
N PHE A 195 1.50 -16.52 12.41
CA PHE A 195 0.08 -16.19 12.34
C PHE A 195 -0.70 -16.92 13.43
N GLU A 196 -1.42 -16.15 14.23
CA GLU A 196 -2.46 -16.62 15.14
C GLU A 196 -3.74 -15.85 14.83
N ALA A 197 -4.85 -16.59 14.59
CA ALA A 197 -6.14 -15.96 14.31
C ALA A 197 -6.58 -15.07 15.48
N GLY A 198 -7.12 -13.91 15.18
CA GLY A 198 -7.53 -12.91 16.14
C GLY A 198 -7.07 -11.51 15.72
N LYS A 199 -6.53 -10.74 16.64
CA LYS A 199 -6.15 -9.35 16.42
C LYS A 199 -4.64 -9.18 16.32
N ILE A 200 -4.15 -8.54 15.26
CA ILE A 200 -2.82 -7.93 15.21
C ILE A 200 -2.97 -6.43 15.42
N GLU A 201 -2.12 -5.85 16.24
CA GLU A 201 -2.21 -4.45 16.65
C GLU A 201 -0.81 -3.83 16.75
N ALA A 202 -0.66 -2.68 16.13
CA ALA A 202 0.54 -1.85 16.23
C ALA A 202 0.26 -0.63 17.08
N VAL A 203 1.12 -0.36 18.04
CA VAL A 203 1.04 0.79 18.95
C VAL A 203 2.30 1.62 18.77
N ALA A 204 2.11 2.87 18.36
CA ALA A 204 3.20 3.81 18.15
C ALA A 204 3.40 4.71 19.36
N TYR A 205 4.66 5.02 19.61
CA TYR A 205 5.07 5.85 20.71
C TYR A 205 5.99 6.96 20.24
N THR A 206 5.92 8.11 20.92
CA THR A 206 6.82 9.23 20.71
C THR A 206 7.41 9.66 22.05
N TYR A 207 8.64 10.10 22.01
CA TYR A 207 9.33 10.62 23.18
C TYR A 207 9.13 12.13 23.33
N ASP A 208 8.84 12.57 24.55
CA ASP A 208 8.77 13.99 24.86
C ASP A 208 10.16 14.61 24.70
N LYS A 209 10.29 15.49 23.71
CA LYS A 209 11.53 16.20 23.40
C LYS A 209 11.73 17.46 24.25
N SER A 210 10.73 17.84 25.06
CA SER A 210 10.78 19.05 25.89
C SER A 210 11.67 18.89 27.14
N ASP A 211 11.88 17.67 27.61
CA ASP A 211 12.72 17.39 28.78
C ASP A 211 14.20 17.20 28.41
N LYS A 212 14.88 18.30 28.15
CA LYS A 212 16.34 18.30 27.85
C LYS A 212 17.24 17.92 29.03
N LYS A 213 16.70 17.77 30.24
CA LYS A 213 17.46 17.57 31.47
C LYS A 213 17.59 16.13 31.92
N SER A 214 16.73 15.23 31.45
CA SER A 214 16.80 13.81 31.79
C SER A 214 17.50 13.02 30.70
N LYS A 215 18.72 12.58 30.92
CA LYS A 215 19.43 11.64 30.04
C LYS A 215 18.87 10.22 30.11
N ASP A 216 18.08 9.87 31.13
CA ASP A 216 17.78 8.50 31.49
C ASP A 216 16.29 8.11 31.52
N ALA A 217 15.37 9.03 31.31
CA ALA A 217 13.94 8.68 31.26
C ALA A 217 13.17 9.63 30.34
N LYS A 218 13.27 9.42 29.03
CA LYS A 218 12.33 10.04 28.09
C LYS A 218 10.96 9.44 28.34
N THR A 219 10.01 10.28 28.75
CA THR A 219 8.63 9.84 28.93
C THR A 219 8.07 9.39 27.58
N LYS A 220 7.82 8.10 27.47
CA LYS A 220 7.25 7.47 26.29
C LYS A 220 5.74 7.67 26.33
N LYS A 221 5.17 8.26 25.29
CA LYS A 221 3.74 8.50 25.13
C LYS A 221 3.21 7.75 23.92
N GLU A 222 2.12 7.00 24.10
CA GLU A 222 1.36 6.45 22.98
C GLU A 222 0.77 7.60 22.15
N THR A 223 0.93 7.55 20.84
CA THR A 223 0.48 8.59 19.91
C THR A 223 -0.52 8.09 18.91
N SER A 224 -0.38 6.87 18.43
CA SER A 224 -1.35 6.27 17.52
C SER A 224 -1.38 4.75 17.64
N ARG A 225 -2.48 4.17 17.18
CA ARG A 225 -2.73 2.73 17.22
C ARG A 225 -3.49 2.31 15.96
N TYR A 226 -3.13 1.15 15.44
CA TYR A 226 -3.85 0.54 14.33
C TYR A 226 -3.99 -0.97 14.56
N ALA A 227 -5.14 -1.53 14.21
CA ALA A 227 -5.39 -2.96 14.40
C ALA A 227 -6.13 -3.56 13.22
N ILE A 228 -5.85 -4.82 12.96
CA ILE A 228 -6.54 -5.66 11.98
C ILE A 228 -7.01 -6.92 12.70
N GLU A 229 -8.21 -7.39 12.38
CA GLU A 229 -8.75 -8.62 12.93
C GLU A 229 -8.92 -9.68 11.84
N THR A 230 -8.62 -10.91 12.18
CA THR A 230 -8.93 -12.07 11.34
C THR A 230 -10.43 -12.16 11.13
N ALA A 231 -10.85 -12.26 9.87
CA ALA A 231 -12.25 -12.49 9.54
C ALA A 231 -12.71 -13.90 9.94
N GLY A 232 -13.95 -13.99 10.33
CA GLY A 232 -14.63 -15.25 10.54
C GLY A 232 -14.99 -15.95 9.24
N LYS A 233 -15.93 -16.90 9.32
CA LYS A 233 -16.44 -17.59 8.12
C LYS A 233 -17.20 -16.60 7.22
N PRO A 234 -17.07 -16.71 5.89
CA PRO A 234 -17.83 -15.94 4.94
C PRO A 234 -19.33 -16.02 5.23
N HIS A 235 -20.02 -14.88 5.28
CA HIS A 235 -21.41 -14.80 5.68
C HIS A 235 -22.30 -14.17 4.60
N HIS A 236 -21.87 -13.04 4.03
CA HIS A 236 -22.64 -12.34 3.00
C HIS A 236 -21.74 -11.55 2.04
N ILE A 237 -22.34 -11.11 0.95
CA ILE A 237 -21.72 -10.19 0.00
C ILE A 237 -22.09 -8.77 0.43
N LYS A 238 -21.09 -7.93 0.60
CA LYS A 238 -21.24 -6.50 0.84
C LYS A 238 -21.05 -5.77 -0.48
N LEU A 239 -22.00 -4.91 -0.82
CA LEU A 239 -21.91 -3.99 -1.95
C LEU A 239 -21.69 -2.57 -1.42
N THR A 240 -20.71 -1.88 -1.99
CA THR A 240 -20.44 -0.48 -1.68
C THR A 240 -20.44 0.32 -2.97
N SER A 241 -21.37 1.26 -3.08
CA SER A 241 -21.43 2.18 -4.23
C SER A 241 -20.39 3.29 -4.06
N ILE A 242 -19.59 3.49 -5.09
CA ILE A 242 -18.65 4.60 -5.23
C ILE A 242 -19.14 5.42 -6.41
N GLN A 243 -19.64 6.60 -6.12
CA GLN A 243 -20.30 7.49 -7.09
C GLN A 243 -19.92 8.94 -6.82
N ASN A 244 -20.36 9.83 -7.68
CA ASN A 244 -20.20 11.27 -7.48
C ASN A 244 -20.73 11.67 -6.08
N PRO A 245 -20.00 12.46 -5.28
CA PRO A 245 -20.48 12.96 -3.99
C PRO A 245 -21.80 13.71 -4.05
N GLU A 246 -22.13 14.31 -5.19
CA GLU A 246 -23.42 14.98 -5.43
C GLU A 246 -24.56 14.02 -5.78
N GLY A 247 -24.32 12.72 -5.80
CA GLY A 247 -25.27 11.68 -6.16
C GLY A 247 -25.12 11.20 -7.59
N PHE A 248 -25.72 10.05 -7.87
CA PHE A 248 -25.76 9.43 -9.19
C PHE A 248 -26.90 10.05 -10.04
N LYS A 249 -26.59 10.47 -11.25
CA LYS A 249 -27.54 11.10 -12.17
C LYS A 249 -27.78 10.20 -13.37
N ALA A 250 -29.05 9.95 -13.69
CA ALA A 250 -29.44 9.20 -14.88
C ALA A 250 -29.45 10.11 -16.12
N ASP A 251 -28.30 10.60 -16.54
CA ASP A 251 -28.10 11.53 -17.64
C ASP A 251 -27.40 10.90 -18.87
N GLY A 252 -27.17 9.60 -18.84
CA GLY A 252 -26.49 8.85 -19.90
C GLY A 252 -24.96 9.03 -19.91
N ALA A 253 -24.39 9.83 -19.00
CA ALA A 253 -22.95 10.09 -18.91
C ALA A 253 -22.35 9.73 -17.54
N ASP A 254 -23.16 9.76 -16.48
CA ASP A 254 -22.69 9.45 -15.13
C ASP A 254 -22.54 7.93 -14.91
N MET A 255 -21.57 7.55 -14.09
CA MET A 255 -21.35 6.14 -13.79
C MET A 255 -21.08 5.92 -12.30
N ALA A 256 -21.45 4.75 -11.81
CA ALA A 256 -21.14 4.30 -10.47
C ALA A 256 -20.26 3.05 -10.52
N LEU A 257 -19.29 2.99 -9.60
CA LEU A 257 -18.52 1.80 -9.34
C LEU A 257 -19.13 1.05 -8.15
N ILE A 258 -19.37 -0.22 -8.30
CA ILE A 258 -19.84 -1.07 -7.21
C ILE A 258 -18.69 -1.96 -6.75
N GLN A 259 -18.16 -1.67 -5.56
CA GLN A 259 -17.21 -2.54 -4.91
C GLN A 259 -17.95 -3.71 -4.26
N VAL A 260 -17.48 -4.92 -4.55
CA VAL A 260 -18.07 -6.17 -4.05
C VAL A 260 -17.06 -6.87 -3.16
N GLU A 261 -17.47 -7.20 -1.95
CA GLU A 261 -16.65 -7.88 -0.95
C GLU A 261 -17.40 -9.06 -0.34
N VAL A 262 -16.73 -10.19 -0.18
CA VAL A 262 -17.21 -11.27 0.69
C VAL A 262 -16.79 -10.94 2.10
N VAL A 263 -17.76 -10.86 3.01
CA VAL A 263 -17.52 -10.48 4.40
C VAL A 263 -18.08 -11.51 5.39
N ASP A 264 -17.53 -11.52 6.58
CA ASP A 264 -18.04 -12.32 7.69
C ASP A 264 -19.28 -11.67 8.36
N LYS A 265 -19.78 -12.29 9.42
CA LYS A 265 -20.95 -11.79 10.16
C LYS A 265 -20.75 -10.40 10.75
N GLN A 266 -19.52 -10.02 11.05
CA GLN A 266 -19.14 -8.70 11.58
C GLN A 266 -18.83 -7.67 10.47
N GLY A 267 -18.95 -8.06 9.22
CA GLY A 267 -18.65 -7.19 8.08
C GLY A 267 -17.16 -7.08 7.74
N ARG A 268 -16.30 -7.93 8.33
CA ARG A 268 -14.88 -7.96 8.01
C ARG A 268 -14.66 -8.73 6.73
N ARG A 269 -13.82 -8.21 5.85
CA ARG A 269 -13.51 -8.84 4.58
C ARG A 269 -12.82 -10.20 4.76
N CYS A 270 -13.24 -11.18 3.96
CA CYS A 270 -12.67 -12.52 3.89
C CYS A 270 -11.70 -12.64 2.71
N PRO A 271 -10.43 -12.25 2.84
CA PRO A 271 -9.50 -12.14 1.70
C PRO A 271 -9.08 -13.50 1.12
N LEU A 272 -9.28 -14.58 1.87
CA LEU A 272 -9.01 -15.94 1.39
C LEU A 272 -10.19 -16.59 0.65
N ASP A 273 -11.34 -15.92 0.59
CA ASP A 273 -12.49 -16.43 -0.14
C ASP A 273 -12.32 -16.15 -1.64
N ASN A 274 -12.47 -17.19 -2.44
CA ASN A 274 -12.28 -17.16 -3.90
C ASN A 274 -13.51 -17.63 -4.68
N ARG A 275 -14.69 -17.54 -4.08
CA ARG A 275 -15.93 -17.93 -4.75
C ARG A 275 -16.23 -17.07 -5.95
N THR A 276 -16.89 -17.65 -6.95
CA THR A 276 -17.41 -16.92 -8.10
C THR A 276 -18.60 -16.07 -7.67
N ILE A 277 -18.61 -14.81 -8.09
CA ILE A 277 -19.73 -13.88 -7.89
C ILE A 277 -20.46 -13.72 -9.21
N HIS A 278 -21.77 -13.94 -9.18
CA HIS A 278 -22.66 -13.70 -10.32
C HIS A 278 -23.37 -12.37 -10.16
N PHE A 279 -23.31 -11.54 -11.19
CA PHE A 279 -23.91 -10.23 -11.19
C PHE A 279 -25.22 -10.28 -12.02
N ASN A 280 -26.26 -9.73 -11.46
CA ASN A 280 -27.51 -9.44 -12.17
C ASN A 280 -27.87 -7.98 -11.88
N TYR A 281 -28.39 -7.29 -12.85
CA TYR A 281 -28.86 -5.93 -12.72
C TYR A 281 -30.25 -5.76 -13.32
N GLN A 282 -30.98 -4.78 -12.84
CA GLN A 282 -32.32 -4.42 -13.31
C GLN A 282 -32.40 -2.89 -13.40
N GLY A 283 -33.16 -2.40 -14.39
CA GLY A 283 -33.33 -0.97 -14.63
C GLY A 283 -32.65 -0.51 -15.92
N GLU A 284 -32.86 0.76 -16.25
CA GLU A 284 -32.26 1.40 -17.41
C GLU A 284 -30.81 1.80 -17.12
N MET A 285 -29.91 0.84 -17.27
CA MET A 285 -28.48 1.05 -17.08
C MET A 285 -27.69 0.15 -18.02
N GLU A 286 -26.47 0.50 -18.29
CA GLU A 286 -25.52 -0.29 -19.05
C GLU A 286 -24.46 -0.89 -18.15
N TRP A 287 -24.20 -2.19 -18.30
CA TRP A 287 -23.06 -2.85 -17.65
C TRP A 287 -21.82 -2.62 -18.49
N ILE A 288 -20.89 -1.79 -17.99
CA ILE A 288 -19.67 -1.45 -18.71
C ILE A 288 -18.59 -2.51 -18.53
N GLY A 289 -18.60 -3.23 -17.42
CA GLY A 289 -17.63 -4.30 -17.16
C GLY A 289 -17.27 -4.45 -15.68
N GLY A 290 -16.31 -5.31 -15.40
CA GLY A 290 -15.83 -5.57 -14.04
C GLY A 290 -14.34 -5.84 -14.00
N LEU A 291 -13.72 -5.46 -12.88
CA LEU A 291 -12.35 -5.80 -12.55
C LEU A 291 -12.35 -6.71 -11.33
N ALA A 292 -11.95 -7.94 -11.53
CA ALA A 292 -11.64 -8.86 -10.46
C ALA A 292 -10.13 -9.00 -10.29
N THR A 293 -9.74 -9.69 -9.23
CA THR A 293 -8.36 -10.15 -9.05
C THR A 293 -7.87 -10.85 -10.31
N PRO A 294 -6.65 -10.57 -10.79
CA PRO A 294 -6.21 -11.10 -12.06
C PRO A 294 -6.08 -12.61 -12.02
N ASN A 295 -7.11 -13.26 -12.41
CA ASN A 295 -7.03 -14.53 -13.08
C ASN A 295 -7.13 -14.18 -14.57
N LYS A 296 -6.22 -14.67 -15.42
CA LYS A 296 -6.25 -14.42 -16.86
C LYS A 296 -7.60 -14.77 -17.50
N GLU A 297 -8.38 -15.63 -16.83
CA GLU A 297 -9.71 -16.06 -17.25
C GLU A 297 -10.83 -15.09 -16.87
N THR A 298 -10.65 -14.26 -15.84
CA THR A 298 -11.68 -13.32 -15.34
C THR A 298 -11.51 -11.89 -15.87
N GLN A 299 -10.49 -11.63 -16.65
CA GLN A 299 -10.33 -10.36 -17.37
C GLN A 299 -11.19 -10.27 -18.65
N LYS A 300 -11.93 -11.31 -18.95
CA LYS A 300 -12.94 -11.29 -20.01
C LYS A 300 -14.27 -10.86 -19.40
N ALA A 301 -14.52 -9.57 -19.36
CA ALA A 301 -15.86 -9.05 -19.26
C ALA A 301 -16.40 -8.81 -20.65
#